data_f1e1e501c7637a9ace5f341008973c85
#
_entry.id   f1e1e501c7637a9ace5f341008973c85
#
_cell.length_a   1.000
_cell.length_b   1.000
_cell.length_c   1.000
_cell.angle_alpha   90.00
_cell.angle_beta   90.00
_cell.angle_gamma   90.00
#
_symmetry.space_group_name_H-M   'P 1'
#
loop_
_entity.id
_entity.type
_entity.pdbx_description
1 polymer ?
#
loop_
_entity_poly.entity_id
_entity_poly.type
_entity_poly.pdbx_seq_one_letter_code
_entity_poly.pdbx_strand_id
1 'polypeptide(L)'
;ILVFFVSPYALNAYKDILPDAEAVIMAYESTPLAQEYAAELLFGGIEAKGKLPVNIQGLYAMGEGLKTPITRLGYATPEEAGMDSRILQKIDTIIKEGIQQKAFPGCQILVARKGKIVYDRTFGYFDYAHTHPVRSEDVYDVASITKAIATVPAIMLLNDKNQININSGISR
;
A
#
# COMPACT_ATOMS: atom_id res chain seq x y z
N ILE A 1 -10.46 0.49 16.21
CA ILE A 1 -9.51 1.60 16.09
C ILE A 1 -10.28 2.92 16.05
N LEU A 2 -9.82 3.94 16.77
CA LEU A 2 -10.40 5.28 16.80
C LEU A 2 -9.40 6.27 16.18
N VAL A 3 -9.89 7.19 15.34
CA VAL A 3 -9.08 8.25 14.73
C VAL A 3 -9.65 9.61 15.11
N PHE A 4 -8.81 10.48 15.70
CA PHE A 4 -9.21 11.80 16.19
C PHE A 4 -8.53 12.91 15.38
N PHE A 5 -9.36 13.74 14.74
CA PHE A 5 -8.96 14.91 13.94
C PHE A 5 -9.14 16.22 14.72
N VAL A 6 -8.77 16.20 15.99
CA VAL A 6 -8.99 17.30 16.94
C VAL A 6 -7.78 17.47 17.87
N SER A 7 -7.80 18.49 18.73
CA SER A 7 -6.79 18.65 19.77
C SER A 7 -6.71 17.43 20.69
N PRO A 8 -5.52 16.99 21.13
CA PRO A 8 -5.34 15.86 22.05
C PRO A 8 -6.14 15.97 23.33
N TYR A 9 -6.36 17.17 23.83
CA TYR A 9 -7.17 17.40 25.02
C TYR A 9 -8.64 16.96 24.89
N ALA A 10 -9.15 16.83 23.66
CA ALA A 10 -10.49 16.33 23.42
C ALA A 10 -10.66 14.85 23.84
N LEU A 11 -9.56 14.07 23.94
CA LEU A 11 -9.58 12.69 24.41
C LEU A 11 -10.22 12.54 25.80
N ASN A 12 -10.13 13.58 26.65
CA ASN A 12 -10.77 13.56 27.97
C ASN A 12 -12.29 13.36 27.90
N ALA A 13 -12.95 13.81 26.81
CA ALA A 13 -14.38 13.61 26.59
C ALA A 13 -14.73 12.18 26.20
N TYR A 14 -13.74 11.38 25.81
CA TYR A 14 -13.91 10.01 25.30
C TYR A 14 -13.27 8.95 26.21
N LYS A 15 -12.85 9.32 27.42
CA LYS A 15 -12.11 8.45 28.37
C LYS A 15 -12.80 7.11 28.63
N ASP A 16 -14.11 7.06 28.54
CA ASP A 16 -14.90 5.86 28.85
C ASP A 16 -14.87 4.83 27.71
N ILE A 17 -14.56 5.25 26.47
CA ILE A 17 -14.48 4.36 25.30
C ILE A 17 -13.04 4.08 24.83
N LEU A 18 -12.08 4.88 25.25
CA LEU A 18 -10.68 4.70 24.85
C LEU A 18 -10.07 3.36 25.31
N PRO A 19 -10.38 2.83 26.52
CA PRO A 19 -9.86 1.54 26.97
C PRO A 19 -10.29 0.35 26.11
N ASP A 20 -11.45 0.44 25.46
CA ASP A 20 -11.99 -0.60 24.58
C ASP A 20 -11.45 -0.51 23.15
N ALA A 21 -10.69 0.54 22.83
CA ALA A 21 -10.11 0.72 21.52
C ALA A 21 -8.80 -0.07 21.37
N GLU A 22 -8.71 -0.90 20.34
CA GLU A 22 -7.45 -1.62 20.00
C GLU A 22 -6.29 -0.67 19.69
N ALA A 23 -6.59 0.51 19.14
CA ALA A 23 -5.62 1.57 18.88
C ALA A 23 -6.30 2.93 18.77
N VAL A 24 -5.56 3.99 19.10
CA VAL A 24 -5.98 5.38 18.97
C VAL A 24 -4.98 6.12 18.07
N ILE A 25 -5.46 6.73 16.99
CA ILE A 25 -4.67 7.56 16.09
C ILE A 25 -5.03 9.02 16.35
N MET A 26 -4.03 9.84 16.64
CA MET A 26 -4.19 11.27 16.87
C MET A 26 -3.68 12.04 15.65
N ALA A 27 -4.59 12.53 14.81
CA ALA A 27 -4.28 13.24 13.57
C ALA A 27 -4.25 14.78 13.76
N TYR A 28 -4.64 15.28 14.94
CA TYR A 28 -4.58 16.67 15.41
C TYR A 28 -5.49 17.68 14.69
N GLU A 29 -5.67 17.55 13.39
CA GLU A 29 -6.48 18.47 12.58
C GLU A 29 -7.33 17.75 11.54
N SER A 30 -8.40 18.38 11.08
CA SER A 30 -9.34 17.81 10.09
C SER A 30 -9.13 18.42 8.71
N THR A 31 -7.87 18.41 8.23
CA THR A 31 -7.55 18.79 6.84
C THR A 31 -7.63 17.58 5.92
N PRO A 32 -7.87 17.74 4.60
CA PRO A 32 -7.81 16.64 3.64
C PRO A 32 -6.49 15.86 3.73
N LEU A 33 -5.36 16.55 3.88
CA LEU A 33 -4.05 15.95 4.02
C LEU A 33 -3.92 15.10 5.29
N ALA A 34 -4.40 15.60 6.44
CA ALA A 34 -4.39 14.83 7.69
C ALA A 34 -5.25 13.57 7.60
N GLN A 35 -6.38 13.64 6.91
CA GLN A 35 -7.27 12.49 6.68
C GLN A 35 -6.59 11.45 5.78
N GLU A 36 -5.91 11.86 4.72
CA GLU A 36 -5.15 11.00 3.82
C GLU A 36 -4.01 10.28 4.57
N TYR A 37 -3.19 11.01 5.32
CA TYR A 37 -2.12 10.42 6.14
C TYR A 37 -2.64 9.49 7.23
N ALA A 38 -3.77 9.82 7.86
CA ALA A 38 -4.40 8.94 8.85
C ALA A 38 -4.88 7.63 8.20
N ALA A 39 -5.43 7.69 7.00
CA ALA A 39 -5.81 6.51 6.24
C ALA A 39 -4.56 5.69 5.83
N GLU A 40 -3.51 6.32 5.31
CA GLU A 40 -2.25 5.63 4.99
C GLU A 40 -1.66 4.93 6.22
N LEU A 41 -1.67 5.61 7.39
CA LEU A 41 -1.19 5.03 8.64
C LEU A 41 -2.03 3.83 9.05
N LEU A 42 -3.37 3.97 9.04
CA LEU A 42 -4.32 2.92 9.42
C LEU A 42 -4.12 1.65 8.60
N PHE A 43 -3.84 1.82 7.32
CA PHE A 43 -3.63 0.71 6.39
C PHE A 43 -2.16 0.31 6.19
N GLY A 44 -1.21 0.89 6.92
CA GLY A 44 0.19 0.49 6.90
C GLY A 44 1.01 1.00 5.70
N GLY A 45 0.53 2.02 5.00
CA GLY A 45 1.28 2.70 3.92
C GLY A 45 2.38 3.63 4.43
N ILE A 46 2.28 4.09 5.68
CA ILE A 46 3.32 4.85 6.39
C ILE A 46 3.57 4.27 7.78
N GLU A 47 4.73 4.56 8.35
CA GLU A 47 5.07 4.17 9.72
C GLU A 47 4.47 5.11 10.77
N ALA A 48 4.00 4.60 11.90
CA ALA A 48 3.75 5.40 13.08
C ALA A 48 5.06 5.61 13.83
N LYS A 49 5.41 6.87 14.10
CA LYS A 49 6.57 7.27 14.93
C LYS A 49 6.32 8.55 15.73
N GLY A 50 5.13 9.12 15.59
CA GLY A 50 4.70 10.28 16.32
C GLY A 50 4.70 10.05 17.83
N LYS A 51 4.92 11.12 18.56
CA LYS A 51 4.87 11.15 20.03
C LYS A 51 3.89 12.22 20.47
N LEU A 52 3.11 11.89 21.51
CA LEU A 52 2.16 12.83 22.08
C LEU A 52 2.90 14.05 22.66
N PRO A 53 2.58 15.29 22.21
CA PRO A 53 3.33 16.49 22.65
C PRO A 53 2.88 17.04 24.01
N VAL A 54 1.83 16.47 24.60
CA VAL A 54 1.21 16.96 25.85
C VAL A 54 0.81 15.80 26.74
N ASN A 55 0.62 16.08 28.04
CA ASN A 55 0.00 15.14 28.97
C ASN A 55 -1.53 15.23 28.84
N ILE A 56 -2.19 14.08 28.82
CA ILE A 56 -3.64 13.97 28.94
C ILE A 56 -3.92 13.30 30.26
N GLN A 57 -4.35 14.08 31.24
CA GLN A 57 -4.43 13.67 32.62
C GLN A 57 -5.28 12.39 32.78
N GLY A 58 -4.66 11.37 33.42
CA GLY A 58 -5.32 10.09 33.66
C GLY A 58 -5.44 9.16 32.46
N LEU A 59 -4.88 9.54 31.29
CA LEU A 59 -4.93 8.76 30.05
C LEU A 59 -3.54 8.47 29.47
N TYR A 60 -2.84 9.51 29.02
CA TYR A 60 -1.57 9.38 28.29
C TYR A 60 -0.56 10.41 28.74
N ALA A 61 0.72 10.03 28.82
CA ALA A 61 1.81 10.93 29.13
C ALA A 61 2.41 11.58 27.87
N MET A 62 2.96 12.78 28.03
CA MET A 62 3.79 13.41 27.00
C MET A 62 4.95 12.48 26.59
N GLY A 63 5.20 12.33 25.31
CA GLY A 63 6.21 11.44 24.77
C GLY A 63 5.72 10.01 24.51
N GLU A 64 4.53 9.63 24.92
CA GLU A 64 3.93 8.35 24.54
C GLU A 64 3.61 8.28 23.05
N GLY A 65 3.65 7.07 22.49
CA GLY A 65 3.29 6.78 21.11
C GLY A 65 3.89 5.46 20.66
N LEU A 66 3.12 4.72 19.91
CA LEU A 66 3.52 3.44 19.32
C LEU A 66 4.42 3.67 18.10
N LYS A 67 5.25 2.67 17.81
CA LYS A 67 5.97 2.58 16.53
C LYS A 67 5.42 1.39 15.75
N THR A 68 5.00 1.64 14.52
CA THR A 68 4.58 0.57 13.60
C THR A 68 5.42 0.62 12.34
N PRO A 69 5.77 -0.54 11.75
CA PRO A 69 6.47 -0.57 10.47
C PRO A 69 5.50 -0.23 9.32
N ILE A 70 6.08 0.08 8.15
CA ILE A 70 5.34 0.07 6.89
C ILE A 70 5.07 -1.39 6.53
N THR A 71 3.80 -1.73 6.25
CA THR A 71 3.37 -3.09 5.93
C THR A 71 2.88 -3.25 4.50
N ARG A 72 2.69 -2.13 3.76
CA ARG A 72 2.30 -2.10 2.35
C ARG A 72 2.85 -0.85 1.66
N LEU A 73 2.69 -0.79 0.33
CA LEU A 73 3.07 0.39 -0.44
C LEU A 73 2.17 1.58 -0.08
N GLY A 74 2.78 2.73 0.17
CA GLY A 74 2.08 4.02 0.27
C GLY A 74 1.97 4.68 -1.11
N TYR A 75 1.45 5.91 -1.15
CA TYR A 75 1.35 6.73 -2.36
C TYR A 75 2.29 7.94 -2.28
N ALA A 76 2.77 8.40 -3.43
CA ALA A 76 3.56 9.63 -3.55
C ALA A 76 3.51 10.17 -4.98
N THR A 77 3.86 11.44 -5.15
CA THR A 77 4.14 11.95 -6.49
C THR A 77 5.43 11.33 -7.04
N PRO A 78 5.58 11.21 -8.37
CA PRO A 78 6.82 10.72 -8.97
C PRO A 78 8.07 11.48 -8.49
N GLU A 79 7.96 12.78 -8.34
CA GLU A 79 9.03 13.68 -7.92
C GLU A 79 9.52 13.37 -6.50
N GLU A 80 8.62 13.12 -5.55
CA GLU A 80 8.96 12.71 -4.17
C GLU A 80 9.70 11.38 -4.13
N ALA A 81 9.40 10.47 -5.05
CA ALA A 81 10.14 9.22 -5.20
C ALA A 81 11.45 9.37 -6.01
N GLY A 82 11.74 10.58 -6.54
CA GLY A 82 12.90 10.86 -7.38
C GLY A 82 12.75 10.37 -8.80
N MET A 83 11.54 10.43 -9.35
CA MET A 83 11.19 10.16 -10.74
C MET A 83 10.65 11.44 -11.39
N ASP A 84 10.58 11.45 -12.72
CA ASP A 84 10.03 12.58 -13.49
C ASP A 84 8.65 12.18 -14.04
N SER A 85 7.60 12.89 -13.62
CA SER A 85 6.22 12.63 -14.05
C SER A 85 6.05 12.72 -15.57
N ARG A 86 6.80 13.61 -16.24
CA ARG A 86 6.76 13.76 -17.71
C ARG A 86 7.32 12.52 -18.42
N ILE A 87 8.30 11.85 -17.81
CA ILE A 87 8.84 10.59 -18.34
C ILE A 87 7.84 9.47 -18.12
N LEU A 88 7.23 9.39 -16.93
CA LEU A 88 6.20 8.38 -16.65
C LEU A 88 4.98 8.50 -17.56
N GLN A 89 4.57 9.71 -17.90
CA GLN A 89 3.46 9.93 -18.84
C GLN A 89 3.69 9.35 -20.24
N LYS A 90 4.95 9.07 -20.64
CA LYS A 90 5.22 8.35 -21.89
C LYS A 90 4.64 6.94 -21.93
N ILE A 91 4.42 6.33 -20.77
CA ILE A 91 3.73 5.05 -20.64
C ILE A 91 2.34 5.13 -21.30
N ASP A 92 1.60 6.21 -21.06
CA ASP A 92 0.27 6.42 -21.65
C ASP A 92 0.29 6.33 -23.19
N THR A 93 1.31 6.92 -23.80
CA THR A 93 1.47 6.91 -25.27
C THR A 93 1.76 5.50 -25.77
N ILE A 94 2.72 4.82 -25.15
CA ILE A 94 3.11 3.44 -25.52
C ILE A 94 1.91 2.49 -25.42
N ILE A 95 1.14 2.60 -24.33
CA ILE A 95 -0.02 1.75 -24.12
C ILE A 95 -1.12 2.02 -25.14
N LYS A 96 -1.41 3.30 -25.41
CA LYS A 96 -2.42 3.68 -26.40
C LYS A 96 -2.04 3.18 -27.80
N GLU A 97 -0.77 3.27 -28.17
CA GLU A 97 -0.24 2.73 -29.44
C GLU A 97 -0.42 1.20 -29.48
N GLY A 98 -0.08 0.47 -28.40
CA GLY A 98 -0.26 -0.98 -28.31
C GLY A 98 -1.72 -1.41 -28.48
N ILE A 99 -2.66 -0.70 -27.86
CA ILE A 99 -4.10 -0.94 -28.00
C ILE A 99 -4.56 -0.66 -29.44
N GLN A 100 -4.11 0.45 -30.03
CA GLN A 100 -4.44 0.80 -31.43
C GLN A 100 -3.93 -0.21 -32.44
N GLN A 101 -2.74 -0.75 -32.20
CA GLN A 101 -2.13 -1.81 -33.02
C GLN A 101 -2.73 -3.20 -32.73
N LYS A 102 -3.69 -3.30 -31.83
CA LYS A 102 -4.31 -4.57 -31.38
C LYS A 102 -3.31 -5.58 -30.82
N ALA A 103 -2.23 -5.10 -30.18
CA ALA A 103 -1.30 -5.96 -29.48
C ALA A 103 -1.95 -6.57 -28.21
N PHE A 104 -2.80 -5.80 -27.55
CA PHE A 104 -3.64 -6.20 -26.41
C PHE A 104 -4.87 -5.27 -26.33
N PRO A 105 -6.02 -5.72 -25.80
CA PRO A 105 -7.23 -4.91 -25.74
C PRO A 105 -7.25 -3.88 -24.61
N GLY A 106 -6.53 -4.14 -23.51
CA GLY A 106 -6.42 -3.26 -22.35
C GLY A 106 -5.44 -3.81 -21.32
N CYS A 107 -5.12 -2.99 -20.32
CA CYS A 107 -4.21 -3.38 -19.25
C CYS A 107 -4.37 -2.47 -18.02
N GLN A 108 -3.81 -2.93 -16.90
CA GLN A 108 -3.55 -2.13 -15.71
C GLN A 108 -2.02 -2.03 -15.50
N ILE A 109 -1.54 -0.84 -15.18
CA ILE A 109 -0.12 -0.59 -14.93
C ILE A 109 0.05 0.10 -13.59
N LEU A 110 0.88 -0.50 -12.74
CA LEU A 110 1.31 0.06 -11.48
C LEU A 110 2.83 0.19 -11.47
N VAL A 111 3.33 1.38 -11.14
CA VAL A 111 4.76 1.61 -10.91
C VAL A 111 4.96 2.05 -9.47
N ALA A 112 5.86 1.36 -8.78
CA ALA A 112 6.25 1.72 -7.41
C ALA A 112 7.75 1.92 -7.32
N ARG A 113 8.17 2.89 -6.50
CA ARG A 113 9.57 3.16 -6.19
C ARG A 113 9.73 3.56 -4.73
N LYS A 114 10.76 3.04 -4.05
CA LYS A 114 11.04 3.30 -2.63
C LYS A 114 9.85 3.01 -1.71
N GLY A 115 9.08 1.96 -2.01
CA GLY A 115 7.89 1.61 -1.23
C GLY A 115 6.68 2.52 -1.46
N LYS A 116 6.69 3.36 -2.51
CA LYS A 116 5.60 4.27 -2.87
C LYS A 116 5.08 3.99 -4.27
N ILE A 117 3.78 3.92 -4.44
CA ILE A 117 3.09 3.90 -5.73
C ILE A 117 3.16 5.31 -6.30
N VAL A 118 3.73 5.44 -7.48
CA VAL A 118 3.93 6.73 -8.17
C VAL A 118 3.16 6.82 -9.49
N TYR A 119 2.59 5.70 -9.93
CA TYR A 119 1.77 5.62 -11.12
C TYR A 119 0.86 4.39 -10.99
N ASP A 120 -0.45 4.57 -11.15
CA ASP A 120 -1.44 3.51 -11.17
C ASP A 120 -2.54 3.93 -12.13
N ARG A 121 -2.66 3.22 -13.26
CA ARG A 121 -3.62 3.52 -14.31
C ARG A 121 -4.14 2.29 -15.01
N THR A 122 -5.37 2.40 -15.47
CA THR A 122 -6.05 1.40 -16.31
C THR A 122 -6.27 1.94 -17.71
N PHE A 123 -6.22 1.06 -18.71
CA PHE A 123 -6.38 1.42 -20.13
C PHE A 123 -7.21 0.37 -20.86
N GLY A 124 -8.05 0.83 -21.80
CA GLY A 124 -8.75 -0.02 -22.73
C GLY A 124 -9.83 -0.88 -22.11
N TYR A 125 -10.00 -2.08 -22.64
CA TYR A 125 -11.09 -2.99 -22.35
C TYR A 125 -10.57 -4.42 -22.15
N PHE A 126 -11.43 -5.33 -21.63
CA PHE A 126 -11.11 -6.75 -21.53
C PHE A 126 -11.01 -7.44 -22.90
N ASP A 127 -11.73 -6.91 -23.88
CA ASP A 127 -11.81 -7.43 -25.23
C ASP A 127 -11.85 -6.33 -26.29
N TYR A 128 -11.68 -6.72 -27.54
CA TYR A 128 -11.77 -5.81 -28.69
C TYR A 128 -13.20 -5.41 -29.07
N ALA A 129 -14.23 -6.03 -28.46
CA ALA A 129 -15.62 -5.62 -28.64
C ALA A 129 -16.01 -4.46 -27.71
N HIS A 130 -15.09 -4.04 -26.82
CA HIS A 130 -15.26 -2.94 -25.88
C HIS A 130 -16.43 -3.14 -24.91
N THR A 131 -16.69 -4.38 -24.48
CA THR A 131 -17.83 -4.72 -23.63
C THR A 131 -17.62 -4.29 -22.19
N HIS A 132 -16.40 -4.46 -21.67
CA HIS A 132 -16.06 -4.14 -20.28
C HIS A 132 -14.75 -3.33 -20.22
N PRO A 133 -14.79 -2.07 -19.77
CA PRO A 133 -13.59 -1.27 -19.57
C PRO A 133 -12.76 -1.86 -18.43
N VAL A 134 -11.45 -1.79 -18.55
CA VAL A 134 -10.53 -2.19 -17.48
C VAL A 134 -10.64 -1.21 -16.31
N ARG A 135 -10.77 -1.71 -15.09
CA ARG A 135 -10.88 -0.95 -13.85
C ARG A 135 -9.77 -1.33 -12.88
N SER A 136 -9.52 -0.48 -11.88
CA SER A 136 -8.47 -0.69 -10.87
C SER A 136 -8.75 -1.89 -9.95
N GLU A 137 -10.00 -2.23 -9.75
CA GLU A 137 -10.44 -3.36 -8.93
C GLU A 137 -10.44 -4.72 -9.66
N ASP A 138 -10.11 -4.74 -10.95
CA ASP A 138 -10.14 -5.97 -11.74
C ASP A 138 -9.02 -6.92 -11.33
N VAL A 139 -9.35 -8.22 -11.33
CA VAL A 139 -8.44 -9.30 -10.94
C VAL A 139 -7.92 -9.99 -12.20
N TYR A 140 -6.61 -10.20 -12.26
CA TYR A 140 -5.92 -10.84 -13.36
C TYR A 140 -5.40 -12.24 -12.98
N ASP A 141 -5.44 -13.17 -13.93
CA ASP A 141 -4.67 -14.40 -13.83
C ASP A 141 -3.18 -14.05 -13.91
N VAL A 142 -2.45 -14.34 -12.84
CA VAL A 142 -1.01 -14.06 -12.76
C VAL A 142 -0.15 -15.11 -13.47
N ALA A 143 -0.75 -16.15 -14.04
CA ALA A 143 -0.10 -17.18 -14.84
C ALA A 143 1.25 -17.63 -14.24
N SER A 144 2.34 -17.53 -14.99
CA SER A 144 3.68 -17.96 -14.54
C SER A 144 4.32 -17.12 -13.45
N ILE A 145 3.79 -15.93 -13.13
CA ILE A 145 4.22 -15.17 -11.95
C ILE A 145 3.99 -16.01 -10.67
N THR A 146 3.01 -16.92 -10.68
CA THR A 146 2.78 -17.90 -9.61
C THR A 146 4.07 -18.66 -9.23
N LYS A 147 4.96 -18.93 -10.17
CA LYS A 147 6.24 -19.60 -9.88
C LYS A 147 7.11 -18.74 -8.94
N ALA A 148 7.14 -17.43 -9.16
CA ALA A 148 7.95 -16.52 -8.37
C ALA A 148 7.33 -16.17 -7.01
N ILE A 149 5.99 -16.02 -6.94
CA ILE A 149 5.30 -15.57 -5.72
C ILE A 149 4.78 -16.70 -4.82
N ALA A 150 4.66 -17.91 -5.34
CA ALA A 150 4.17 -19.08 -4.58
C ALA A 150 5.17 -20.22 -4.56
N THR A 151 5.57 -20.76 -5.72
CA THR A 151 6.41 -21.97 -5.78
C THR A 151 7.80 -21.73 -5.18
N VAL A 152 8.49 -20.67 -5.61
CA VAL A 152 9.83 -20.35 -5.09
C VAL A 152 9.82 -20.07 -3.59
N PRO A 153 8.96 -19.21 -3.03
CA PRO A 153 8.87 -19.00 -1.59
C PRO A 153 8.55 -20.26 -0.81
N ALA A 154 7.68 -21.14 -1.33
CA ALA A 154 7.39 -22.42 -0.70
C ALA A 154 8.63 -23.34 -0.62
N ILE A 155 9.40 -23.43 -1.70
CA ILE A 155 10.65 -24.17 -1.74
C ILE A 155 11.68 -23.56 -0.78
N MET A 156 11.82 -22.22 -0.74
CA MET A 156 12.71 -21.53 0.20
C MET A 156 12.33 -21.88 1.66
N LEU A 157 11.05 -21.80 2.00
CA LEU A 157 10.55 -22.15 3.34
C LEU A 157 10.83 -23.60 3.73
N LEU A 158 10.65 -24.54 2.81
CA LEU A 158 10.96 -25.96 3.04
C LEU A 158 12.45 -26.19 3.24
N ASN A 159 13.29 -25.51 2.45
CA ASN A 159 14.75 -25.55 2.61
C ASN A 159 15.20 -24.99 3.97
N ASP A 160 14.66 -23.83 4.38
CA ASP A 160 14.96 -23.20 5.68
C ASP A 160 14.56 -24.10 6.86
N LYS A 161 13.49 -24.87 6.70
CA LYS A 161 13.06 -25.88 7.68
C LYS A 161 13.82 -27.21 7.58
N ASN A 162 14.83 -27.33 6.71
CA ASN A 162 15.55 -28.56 6.42
C ASN A 162 14.67 -29.76 5.98
N GLN A 163 13.51 -29.48 5.38
CA GLN A 163 12.59 -30.49 4.87
C GLN A 163 12.95 -30.92 3.43
N ILE A 164 13.67 -30.08 2.71
CA ILE A 164 14.27 -30.37 1.41
C ILE A 164 15.70 -29.84 1.38
N ASN A 165 16.51 -30.39 0.50
CA ASN A 165 17.86 -29.89 0.22
C ASN A 165 17.96 -29.53 -1.27
N ILE A 166 18.04 -28.24 -1.57
CA ILE A 166 18.10 -27.71 -2.95
C ILE A 166 19.35 -28.16 -3.71
N ASN A 167 20.40 -28.63 -3.01
CA ASN A 167 21.64 -29.15 -3.61
C ASN A 167 21.57 -30.65 -3.89
N SER A 168 20.47 -31.32 -3.55
CA SER A 168 20.29 -32.75 -3.85
C SER A 168 20.01 -32.96 -5.34
N GLY A 169 20.49 -34.06 -5.90
CA GLY A 169 20.14 -34.48 -7.26
C GLY A 169 18.64 -34.76 -7.40
N ILE A 170 18.07 -34.42 -8.56
CA ILE A 170 16.64 -34.59 -8.85
C ILE A 170 16.30 -36.09 -9.13
N SER A 171 17.29 -36.85 -9.59
CA SER A 171 17.13 -38.30 -9.86
C SER A 171 17.63 -39.12 -8.67
N ARG A 172 16.72 -39.90 -8.11
CA ARG A 172 17.03 -41.12 -7.37
C ARG A 172 16.41 -42.28 -8.09
#